data_ba7520c797aea2bcc07d48d0a9e3a108
#
_entry.id   ba7520c797aea2bcc07d48d0a9e3a108
#
_cell.length_a   1.000
_cell.length_b   1.000
_cell.length_c   1.000
_cell.angle_alpha   90.00
_cell.angle_beta   90.00
_cell.angle_gamma   90.00
#
_symmetry.space_group_name_H-M   'P 1'
#
loop_
_entity.id
_entity.type
_entity.pdbx_description
1 polymer ?
#
loop_
_entity_poly.entity_id
_entity_poly.type
_entity_poly.pdbx_seq_one_letter_code
_entity_poly.pdbx_strand_id
1 'polypeptide(L)'
;MVFEKRLRVLPTFSLTLSQWAPDILAKAGAFDTRAVHGSQTLTVHKPLPASGQLHLNARVGDVWDKGKAAIFNVLVESDYFTGTWSIFAPGFGGFGGDRGPSRPEPVDLGEPENLRLSTFPSQAALYRLTGDLHPIHIDPKAAEGIGAPRPILHGLCTLAAATLPVASEVDAHPADLSYLSGRFTGQVFPGDNLDISYWSGGKFEVDREGQTVVADGEMKFS
;
A
#
# COMPACT_ATOMS: atom_id res chain seq x y z
N MET A 1 22.24 12.39 5.87
CA MET A 1 22.31 13.79 5.38
C MET A 1 21.66 13.80 4.01
N VAL A 2 20.64 14.61 3.80
CA VAL A 2 19.94 14.73 2.51
C VAL A 2 20.63 15.86 1.72
N PHE A 3 21.16 15.53 0.54
CA PHE A 3 21.74 16.52 -0.36
C PHE A 3 20.72 16.86 -1.44
N GLU A 4 20.10 18.02 -1.39
CA GLU A 4 19.07 18.45 -2.37
C GLU A 4 19.53 18.34 -3.83
N LYS A 5 20.81 18.62 -4.11
CA LYS A 5 21.40 18.51 -5.46
C LYS A 5 21.48 17.06 -5.99
N ARG A 6 21.30 16.07 -5.14
CA ARG A 6 21.33 14.64 -5.46
C ARG A 6 20.05 13.92 -5.00
N LEU A 7 18.98 14.68 -4.78
CA LEU A 7 17.71 14.11 -4.35
C LEU A 7 17.19 13.15 -5.44
N ARG A 8 16.93 11.92 -5.02
CA ARG A 8 16.19 10.93 -5.80
C ARG A 8 14.87 10.70 -5.06
N VAL A 9 13.77 10.97 -5.74
CA VAL A 9 12.44 10.78 -5.16
C VAL A 9 12.13 9.28 -5.11
N LEU A 10 11.66 8.81 -3.95
CA LEU A 10 11.23 7.41 -3.84
C LEU A 10 9.97 7.20 -4.68
N PRO A 11 9.91 6.15 -5.52
CA PRO A 11 8.73 5.87 -6.34
C PRO A 11 7.45 5.68 -5.54
N THR A 12 7.55 5.19 -4.31
CA THR A 12 6.40 5.05 -3.39
C THR A 12 5.72 6.38 -3.05
N PHE A 13 6.39 7.53 -3.26
CA PHE A 13 5.77 8.84 -3.11
C PHE A 13 4.64 9.10 -4.13
N SER A 14 4.66 8.42 -5.28
CA SER A 14 3.56 8.46 -6.26
C SER A 14 2.22 8.00 -5.66
N LEU A 15 2.25 7.05 -4.71
CA LEU A 15 1.05 6.58 -4.02
C LEU A 15 0.43 7.68 -3.16
N THR A 16 1.24 8.46 -2.49
CA THR A 16 0.80 9.63 -1.72
C THR A 16 0.21 10.71 -2.64
N LEU A 17 0.84 11.00 -3.78
CA LEU A 17 0.37 12.01 -4.73
C LEU A 17 -0.98 11.67 -5.35
N SER A 18 -1.37 10.40 -5.37
CA SER A 18 -2.58 9.88 -6.03
C SER A 18 -3.66 9.39 -5.07
N GLN A 19 -3.46 9.51 -3.78
CA GLN A 19 -4.37 9.05 -2.72
C GLN A 19 -5.76 9.71 -2.76
N TRP A 20 -5.89 10.91 -3.34
CA TRP A 20 -7.16 11.61 -3.53
C TRP A 20 -8.16 10.80 -4.39
N ALA A 21 -7.69 9.88 -5.24
CA ALA A 21 -8.55 9.21 -6.21
C ALA A 21 -9.60 8.27 -5.57
N PRO A 22 -9.26 7.36 -4.64
CA PRO A 22 -10.28 6.61 -3.91
C PRO A 22 -11.18 7.49 -3.03
N ASP A 23 -10.68 8.62 -2.52
CA ASP A 23 -11.49 9.54 -1.71
C ASP A 23 -12.62 10.20 -2.51
N ILE A 24 -12.40 10.48 -3.80
CA ILE A 24 -13.45 11.00 -4.68
C ILE A 24 -14.59 9.98 -4.82
N LEU A 25 -14.28 8.69 -4.97
CA LEU A 25 -15.30 7.65 -5.05
C LEU A 25 -16.09 7.50 -3.75
N ALA A 26 -15.40 7.56 -2.60
CA ALA A 26 -16.06 7.54 -1.30
C ALA A 26 -17.02 8.72 -1.14
N LYS A 27 -16.58 9.94 -1.50
CA LYS A 27 -17.41 11.15 -1.47
C LYS A 27 -18.58 11.10 -2.44
N ALA A 28 -18.44 10.39 -3.56
CA ALA A 28 -19.53 10.14 -4.53
C ALA A 28 -20.50 9.04 -4.09
N GLY A 29 -20.26 8.40 -2.92
CA GLY A 29 -21.14 7.36 -2.36
C GLY A 29 -20.96 5.98 -2.98
N ALA A 30 -19.85 5.71 -3.69
CA ALA A 30 -19.56 4.40 -4.25
C ALA A 30 -19.40 3.31 -3.16
N PHE A 31 -18.93 3.71 -1.98
CA PHE A 31 -18.82 2.89 -0.78
C PHE A 31 -18.85 3.76 0.48
N ASP A 32 -19.05 3.16 1.64
CA ASP A 32 -19.11 3.86 2.91
C ASP A 32 -17.82 3.75 3.75
N THR A 33 -17.85 4.28 4.96
CA THR A 33 -16.71 4.33 5.89
C THR A 33 -16.22 2.97 6.38
N ARG A 34 -16.92 1.86 6.08
CA ARG A 34 -16.49 0.49 6.38
C ARG A 34 -15.56 -0.06 5.31
N ALA A 35 -15.43 0.64 4.18
CA ALA A 35 -14.51 0.25 3.14
C ALA A 35 -13.06 0.40 3.62
N VAL A 36 -12.23 -0.56 3.23
CA VAL A 36 -10.82 -0.58 3.60
C VAL A 36 -9.93 -0.71 2.37
N HIS A 37 -8.74 -0.18 2.46
CA HIS A 37 -7.72 -0.38 1.44
C HIS A 37 -7.25 -1.84 1.49
N GLY A 38 -7.66 -2.65 0.52
CA GLY A 38 -7.39 -4.09 0.48
C GLY A 38 -6.05 -4.44 -0.12
N SER A 39 -5.67 -3.81 -1.21
CA SER A 39 -4.36 -4.01 -1.85
C SER A 39 -3.94 -2.82 -2.68
N GLN A 40 -2.63 -2.74 -2.92
CA GLN A 40 -1.99 -1.70 -3.72
C GLN A 40 -1.10 -2.33 -4.77
N THR A 41 -1.08 -1.75 -5.98
CA THR A 41 -0.01 -1.95 -6.96
C THR A 41 0.56 -0.63 -7.42
N LEU A 42 1.83 -0.65 -7.77
CA LEU A 42 2.57 0.46 -8.37
C LEU A 42 3.48 -0.08 -9.46
N THR A 43 3.34 0.42 -10.66
CA THR A 43 4.30 0.23 -11.76
C THR A 43 4.95 1.57 -12.05
N VAL A 44 6.27 1.62 -12.03
CA VAL A 44 7.06 2.83 -12.30
C VAL A 44 7.52 2.81 -13.74
N HIS A 45 7.26 3.88 -14.48
CA HIS A 45 7.62 4.01 -15.89
C HIS A 45 8.91 4.80 -16.07
N LYS A 46 9.11 5.82 -15.22
CA LYS A 46 10.32 6.65 -15.18
C LYS A 46 10.47 7.32 -13.80
N PRO A 47 11.69 7.72 -13.41
CA PRO A 47 11.92 8.38 -12.13
C PRO A 47 11.07 9.63 -11.94
N LEU A 48 10.49 9.81 -10.75
CA LEU A 48 9.77 11.02 -10.39
C LEU A 48 10.73 12.22 -10.34
N PRO A 49 10.32 13.39 -10.89
CA PRO A 49 11.13 14.59 -10.79
C PRO A 49 11.14 15.12 -9.34
N ALA A 50 12.25 15.74 -8.93
CA ALA A 50 12.36 16.37 -7.61
C ALA A 50 11.47 17.61 -7.45
N SER A 51 11.01 18.20 -8.54
CA SER A 51 10.08 19.33 -8.59
C SER A 51 9.39 19.40 -9.94
N GLY A 52 8.22 20.00 -9.99
CA GLY A 52 7.45 20.17 -11.22
C GLY A 52 5.97 19.95 -11.02
N GLN A 53 5.26 19.80 -12.12
CA GLN A 53 3.84 19.47 -12.17
C GLN A 53 3.67 18.06 -12.73
N LEU A 54 2.78 17.29 -12.16
CA LEU A 54 2.39 15.97 -12.64
C LEU A 54 0.92 16.03 -13.08
N HIS A 55 0.66 15.50 -14.26
CA HIS A 55 -0.71 15.25 -14.70
C HIS A 55 -1.10 13.82 -14.31
N LEU A 56 -2.12 13.72 -13.49
CA LEU A 56 -2.64 12.44 -12.99
C LEU A 56 -4.06 12.25 -13.52
N ASN A 57 -4.30 11.12 -14.16
CA ASN A 57 -5.63 10.71 -14.60
C ASN A 57 -6.10 9.55 -13.72
N ALA A 58 -7.26 9.72 -13.09
CA ALA A 58 -7.87 8.66 -12.29
C ALA A 58 -9.12 8.12 -12.98
N ARG A 59 -9.30 6.81 -12.93
CA ARG A 59 -10.52 6.15 -13.41
C ARG A 59 -10.87 4.94 -12.54
N VAL A 60 -12.14 4.61 -12.52
CA VAL A 60 -12.58 3.31 -12.01
C VAL A 60 -12.22 2.26 -13.06
N GLY A 61 -11.49 1.24 -12.62
CA GLY A 61 -11.24 0.04 -13.40
C GLY A 61 -12.32 -1.00 -13.16
N ASP A 62 -11.90 -2.24 -12.92
CA ASP A 62 -12.84 -3.33 -12.65
C ASP A 62 -13.51 -3.14 -11.28
N VAL A 63 -14.79 -3.47 -11.22
CA VAL A 63 -15.55 -3.61 -9.96
C VAL A 63 -15.96 -5.06 -9.83
N TRP A 64 -15.43 -5.75 -8.81
CA TRP A 64 -15.67 -7.17 -8.60
C TRP A 64 -16.72 -7.44 -7.54
N ASP A 65 -17.67 -8.30 -7.87
CA ASP A 65 -18.70 -8.78 -6.95
C ASP A 65 -18.19 -9.99 -6.15
N LYS A 66 -17.91 -9.81 -4.88
CA LYS A 66 -17.49 -10.89 -3.96
C LYS A 66 -18.67 -11.48 -3.17
N GLY A 67 -19.92 -11.24 -3.60
CA GLY A 67 -21.14 -11.69 -2.97
C GLY A 67 -21.57 -10.77 -1.83
N LYS A 68 -20.90 -10.80 -0.69
CA LYS A 68 -21.20 -9.92 0.45
C LYS A 68 -20.45 -8.59 0.43
N ALA A 69 -19.49 -8.43 -0.47
CA ALA A 69 -18.66 -7.24 -0.61
C ALA A 69 -18.38 -6.95 -2.08
N ALA A 70 -17.99 -5.74 -2.39
CA ALA A 70 -17.40 -5.38 -3.67
C ALA A 70 -15.91 -5.05 -3.52
N ILE A 71 -15.16 -5.19 -4.61
CA ILE A 71 -13.82 -4.61 -4.72
C ILE A 71 -13.86 -3.59 -5.84
N PHE A 72 -13.54 -2.34 -5.50
CA PHE A 72 -13.40 -1.25 -6.48
C PHE A 72 -11.91 -1.06 -6.78
N ASN A 73 -11.51 -1.24 -8.03
CA ASN A 73 -10.16 -0.94 -8.47
C ASN A 73 -10.11 0.47 -9.03
N VAL A 74 -9.35 1.33 -8.38
CA VAL A 74 -9.14 2.73 -8.78
C VAL A 74 -7.74 2.84 -9.36
N LEU A 75 -7.66 3.14 -10.66
CA LEU A 75 -6.40 3.33 -11.36
C LEU A 75 -6.07 4.81 -11.41
N VAL A 76 -4.81 5.12 -11.13
CA VAL A 76 -4.25 6.44 -11.36
C VAL A 76 -3.03 6.31 -12.25
N GLU A 77 -3.04 7.03 -13.36
CA GLU A 77 -2.06 6.92 -14.43
C GLU A 77 -1.40 8.28 -14.67
N SER A 78 -0.12 8.23 -14.94
CA SER A 78 0.70 9.37 -15.37
C SER A 78 1.81 8.89 -16.31
N ASP A 79 2.57 9.82 -16.85
CA ASP A 79 3.80 9.48 -17.59
C ASP A 79 4.86 8.79 -16.72
N TYR A 80 4.76 8.86 -15.40
CA TYR A 80 5.78 8.40 -14.46
C TYR A 80 5.43 7.08 -13.82
N PHE A 81 4.14 6.81 -13.61
CA PHE A 81 3.70 5.61 -12.90
C PHE A 81 2.25 5.28 -13.23
N THR A 82 1.88 4.03 -12.97
CA THR A 82 0.51 3.56 -12.83
C THR A 82 0.35 2.97 -11.42
N GLY A 83 -0.64 3.45 -10.68
CA GLY A 83 -1.02 2.91 -9.38
C GLY A 83 -2.45 2.38 -9.39
N THR A 84 -2.70 1.25 -8.71
CA THR A 84 -4.04 0.71 -8.52
C THR A 84 -4.33 0.53 -7.05
N TRP A 85 -5.39 1.17 -6.58
CA TRP A 85 -5.98 0.99 -5.25
C TRP A 85 -7.13 0.00 -5.38
N SER A 86 -7.06 -1.14 -4.67
CA SER A 86 -8.19 -2.06 -4.56
C SER A 86 -8.88 -1.82 -3.23
N ILE A 87 -10.06 -1.25 -3.29
CA ILE A 87 -10.86 -0.90 -2.12
C ILE A 87 -11.87 -2.01 -1.88
N PHE A 88 -11.76 -2.68 -0.74
CA PHE A 88 -12.72 -3.69 -0.29
C PHE A 88 -13.86 -3.02 0.47
N ALA A 89 -15.08 -3.14 -0.06
CA ALA A 89 -16.29 -2.49 0.44
C ALA A 89 -17.32 -3.54 0.94
N PRO A 90 -17.37 -3.83 2.25
CA PRO A 90 -18.34 -4.75 2.83
C PRO A 90 -19.77 -4.24 2.62
N GLY A 91 -20.68 -5.15 2.25
CA GLY A 91 -22.10 -4.84 2.05
C GLY A 91 -22.45 -4.28 0.66
N PHE A 92 -21.45 -4.07 -0.22
CA PHE A 92 -21.65 -3.53 -1.57
C PHE A 92 -21.63 -4.59 -2.69
N GLY A 93 -21.57 -5.88 -2.34
CA GLY A 93 -21.65 -7.00 -3.28
C GLY A 93 -23.09 -7.44 -3.55
N GLY A 94 -23.24 -8.52 -4.35
CA GLY A 94 -24.52 -9.13 -4.69
C GLY A 94 -25.22 -8.49 -5.90
N PHE A 95 -24.50 -7.70 -6.68
CA PHE A 95 -25.04 -7.08 -7.89
C PHE A 95 -24.90 -7.96 -9.15
N GLY A 96 -24.33 -9.18 -9.03
CA GLY A 96 -24.22 -10.15 -10.15
C GLY A 96 -23.11 -9.83 -11.14
N GLY A 97 -22.14 -9.00 -10.77
CA GLY A 97 -20.96 -8.68 -11.57
C GLY A 97 -19.89 -9.78 -11.58
N ASP A 98 -18.80 -9.54 -12.31
CA ASP A 98 -17.64 -10.41 -12.33
C ASP A 98 -17.06 -10.55 -10.91
N ARG A 99 -16.61 -11.76 -10.57
CA ARG A 99 -15.98 -12.03 -9.27
C ARG A 99 -14.51 -11.58 -9.20
N GLY A 100 -13.93 -11.22 -10.34
CA GLY A 100 -12.51 -10.95 -10.47
C GLY A 100 -11.65 -12.22 -10.34
N PRO A 101 -10.33 -12.09 -10.40
CA PRO A 101 -9.42 -13.21 -10.39
C PRO A 101 -9.54 -14.02 -9.10
N SER A 102 -9.37 -15.33 -9.22
CA SER A 102 -9.17 -16.22 -8.08
C SER A 102 -7.80 -15.97 -7.45
N ARG A 103 -7.69 -16.26 -6.17
CA ARG A 103 -6.36 -16.26 -5.54
C ARG A 103 -5.48 -17.31 -6.21
N PRO A 104 -4.24 -16.97 -6.57
CA PRO A 104 -3.30 -17.95 -7.10
C PRO A 104 -3.10 -19.09 -6.09
N GLU A 105 -2.88 -20.29 -6.61
CA GLU A 105 -2.46 -21.43 -5.78
C GLU A 105 -1.13 -21.09 -5.09
N PRO A 106 -0.94 -21.52 -3.83
CA PRO A 106 0.32 -21.34 -3.15
C PRO A 106 1.46 -22.02 -3.92
N VAL A 107 2.53 -21.30 -4.14
CA VAL A 107 3.75 -21.81 -4.77
C VAL A 107 4.79 -21.94 -3.68
N ASP A 108 5.51 -23.07 -3.66
CA ASP A 108 6.67 -23.21 -2.80
C ASP A 108 7.78 -22.28 -3.29
N LEU A 109 8.09 -21.28 -2.52
CA LEU A 109 9.12 -20.29 -2.82
C LEU A 109 10.49 -20.63 -2.21
N GLY A 110 10.56 -21.74 -1.45
CA GLY A 110 11.75 -22.11 -0.68
C GLY A 110 11.93 -21.25 0.58
N GLU A 111 13.15 -21.25 1.13
CA GLU A 111 13.47 -20.49 2.35
C GLU A 111 13.61 -19.00 2.04
N PRO A 112 12.99 -18.12 2.82
CA PRO A 112 13.12 -16.68 2.67
C PRO A 112 14.39 -16.14 3.34
N GLU A 113 14.86 -15.01 2.86
CA GLU A 113 15.70 -14.10 3.65
C GLU A 113 14.82 -13.36 4.67
N ASN A 114 15.28 -13.35 5.92
CA ASN A 114 14.54 -12.72 7.01
C ASN A 114 15.11 -11.34 7.32
N LEU A 115 14.35 -10.30 7.03
CA LEU A 115 14.72 -8.92 7.23
C LEU A 115 13.88 -8.29 8.33
N ARG A 116 14.35 -7.17 8.90
CA ARG A 116 13.63 -6.46 9.95
C ARG A 116 13.34 -5.02 9.57
N LEU A 117 12.18 -4.56 9.98
CA LEU A 117 11.74 -3.18 9.85
C LEU A 117 11.19 -2.70 11.19
N SER A 118 11.82 -1.71 11.80
CA SER A 118 11.30 -1.06 13.01
C SER A 118 10.50 0.18 12.64
N THR A 119 9.32 0.31 13.18
CA THR A 119 8.54 1.53 13.12
C THR A 119 8.78 2.35 14.41
N PHE A 120 8.39 3.61 14.42
CA PHE A 120 8.55 4.45 15.61
C PHE A 120 7.21 5.09 16.02
N PRO A 121 7.03 5.46 17.32
CA PRO A 121 5.73 5.87 17.85
C PRO A 121 5.08 7.06 17.16
N SER A 122 5.86 7.99 16.60
CA SER A 122 5.34 9.16 15.87
C SER A 122 5.21 8.95 14.37
N GLN A 123 5.48 7.75 13.84
CA GLN A 123 5.53 7.50 12.39
C GLN A 123 4.21 7.78 11.68
N ALA A 124 3.07 7.38 12.28
CA ALA A 124 1.77 7.68 11.71
C ALA A 124 1.50 9.20 11.65
N ALA A 125 1.84 9.93 12.70
CA ALA A 125 1.69 11.38 12.74
C ALA A 125 2.55 12.09 11.67
N LEU A 126 3.77 11.61 11.43
CA LEU A 126 4.63 12.12 10.35
C LEU A 126 4.11 11.75 8.97
N TYR A 127 3.67 10.51 8.78
CA TYR A 127 3.12 10.08 7.49
C TYR A 127 1.87 10.88 7.11
N ARG A 128 1.03 11.28 8.06
CA ARG A 128 -0.11 12.16 7.82
C ARG A 128 0.24 13.50 7.17
N LEU A 129 1.46 14.00 7.37
CA LEU A 129 1.93 15.23 6.72
C LEU A 129 2.07 15.08 5.20
N THR A 130 2.08 13.86 4.69
CA THR A 130 2.09 13.59 3.24
C THR A 130 0.70 13.68 2.60
N GLY A 131 -0.38 13.79 3.39
CA GLY A 131 -1.73 14.02 2.88
C GLY A 131 -2.80 13.04 3.35
N ASP A 132 -2.43 11.85 3.89
CA ASP A 132 -3.40 10.92 4.46
C ASP A 132 -3.84 11.36 5.86
N LEU A 133 -4.95 12.05 5.91
CA LEU A 133 -5.51 12.60 7.14
C LEU A 133 -6.59 11.72 7.77
N HIS A 134 -6.74 10.45 7.33
CA HIS A 134 -7.78 9.59 7.86
C HIS A 134 -7.65 9.45 9.38
N PRO A 135 -8.76 9.63 10.14
CA PRO A 135 -8.71 9.75 11.60
C PRO A 135 -8.26 8.45 12.30
N ILE A 136 -8.43 7.27 11.70
CA ILE A 136 -7.99 5.99 12.29
C ILE A 136 -6.49 5.92 12.62
N HIS A 137 -5.70 6.81 12.04
CA HIS A 137 -4.25 6.86 12.21
C HIS A 137 -3.78 7.80 13.32
N ILE A 138 -4.72 8.53 13.97
CA ILE A 138 -4.37 9.50 15.01
C ILE A 138 -5.41 9.57 16.15
N ASP A 139 -6.69 9.31 15.87
CA ASP A 139 -7.78 9.40 16.84
C ASP A 139 -8.10 8.02 17.42
N PRO A 140 -7.93 7.82 18.75
CA PRO A 140 -8.28 6.55 19.41
C PRO A 140 -9.73 6.12 19.22
N LYS A 141 -10.69 7.06 19.19
CA LYS A 141 -12.12 6.73 18.99
C LYS A 141 -12.38 6.24 17.57
N ALA A 142 -11.74 6.84 16.58
CA ALA A 142 -11.83 6.38 15.21
C ALA A 142 -11.21 4.98 15.04
N ALA A 143 -10.08 4.72 15.70
CA ALA A 143 -9.44 3.41 15.71
C ALA A 143 -10.33 2.34 16.38
N GLU A 144 -10.95 2.66 17.52
CA GLU A 144 -11.90 1.78 18.20
C GLU A 144 -13.09 1.42 17.28
N GLY A 145 -13.57 2.37 16.48
CA GLY A 145 -14.66 2.18 15.51
C GLY A 145 -14.37 1.14 14.43
N ILE A 146 -13.11 0.83 14.17
CA ILE A 146 -12.66 -0.26 13.27
C ILE A 146 -12.15 -1.50 14.01
N GLY A 147 -12.38 -1.58 15.33
CA GLY A 147 -11.93 -2.68 16.18
C GLY A 147 -10.43 -2.67 16.52
N ALA A 148 -9.75 -1.55 16.31
CA ALA A 148 -8.34 -1.41 16.69
C ALA A 148 -8.22 -0.86 18.12
N PRO A 149 -7.31 -1.40 18.97
CA PRO A 149 -7.13 -0.95 20.34
C PRO A 149 -6.49 0.44 20.47
N ARG A 150 -5.88 0.95 19.42
CA ARG A 150 -5.22 2.26 19.32
C ARG A 150 -5.04 2.65 17.84
N PRO A 151 -4.69 3.91 17.53
CA PRO A 151 -4.42 4.35 16.16
C PRO A 151 -3.42 3.44 15.45
N ILE A 152 -3.77 3.07 14.21
CA ILE A 152 -2.96 2.17 13.37
C ILE A 152 -2.01 2.95 12.47
N LEU A 153 -0.92 2.32 12.04
CA LEU A 153 -0.05 2.84 11.00
C LEU A 153 -0.74 2.67 9.63
N HIS A 154 -0.52 3.60 8.72
CA HIS A 154 -1.01 3.53 7.35
C HIS A 154 -0.45 2.29 6.63
N GLY A 155 -1.29 1.54 5.95
CA GLY A 155 -0.85 0.39 5.15
C GLY A 155 0.17 0.77 4.10
N LEU A 156 -0.04 1.90 3.41
CA LEU A 156 0.92 2.43 2.43
C LEU A 156 2.27 2.83 3.05
N CYS A 157 2.27 3.31 4.29
CA CYS A 157 3.51 3.59 5.01
C CYS A 157 4.29 2.31 5.29
N THR A 158 3.60 1.25 5.73
CA THR A 158 4.20 -0.08 5.96
C THR A 158 4.76 -0.65 4.65
N LEU A 159 3.95 -0.63 3.59
CA LEU A 159 4.36 -1.15 2.28
C LEU A 159 5.56 -0.40 1.70
N ALA A 160 5.56 0.94 1.79
CA ALA A 160 6.67 1.77 1.35
C ALA A 160 7.94 1.52 2.18
N ALA A 161 7.81 1.42 3.50
CA ALA A 161 8.95 1.20 4.39
C ALA A 161 9.59 -0.17 4.18
N ALA A 162 8.80 -1.21 3.84
CA ALA A 162 9.32 -2.54 3.53
C ALA A 162 10.27 -2.56 2.31
N THR A 163 10.18 -1.57 1.41
CA THR A 163 11.11 -1.48 0.27
C THR A 163 12.53 -1.17 0.69
N LEU A 164 12.75 -0.55 1.85
CA LEU A 164 14.07 -0.10 2.29
C LEU A 164 15.01 -1.27 2.65
N PRO A 165 14.64 -2.19 3.58
CA PRO A 165 15.49 -3.32 3.91
C PRO A 165 15.63 -4.28 2.72
N VAL A 166 14.60 -4.47 1.89
CA VAL A 166 14.71 -5.33 0.70
C VAL A 166 15.65 -4.72 -0.35
N ALA A 167 15.57 -3.41 -0.60
CA ALA A 167 16.53 -2.75 -1.50
C ALA A 167 17.98 -2.94 -1.03
N SER A 168 18.22 -2.83 0.29
CA SER A 168 19.55 -3.09 0.88
C SER A 168 19.99 -4.54 0.70
N GLU A 169 19.07 -5.49 0.85
CA GLU A 169 19.36 -6.92 0.69
C GLU A 169 19.80 -7.28 -0.72
N VAL A 170 19.16 -6.66 -1.72
CA VAL A 170 19.47 -6.93 -3.15
C VAL A 170 20.49 -5.96 -3.75
N ASP A 171 21.22 -5.22 -2.91
CA ASP A 171 22.21 -4.21 -3.31
C ASP A 171 21.65 -3.17 -4.32
N ALA A 172 20.39 -2.78 -4.14
CA ALA A 172 19.71 -1.78 -4.96
C ALA A 172 19.48 -0.48 -4.18
N HIS A 173 19.31 0.63 -4.89
CA HIS A 173 18.86 1.86 -4.25
C HIS A 173 17.32 1.87 -4.21
N PRO A 174 16.66 2.28 -3.09
CA PRO A 174 15.20 2.29 -3.01
C PRO A 174 14.49 3.12 -4.09
N ALA A 175 15.16 4.11 -4.67
CA ALA A 175 14.65 4.90 -5.80
C ALA A 175 14.71 4.17 -7.16
N ASP A 176 15.30 2.97 -7.22
CA ASP A 176 15.31 2.11 -8.41
C ASP A 176 14.12 1.12 -8.41
N LEU A 177 13.21 1.24 -7.46
CA LEU A 177 11.96 0.47 -7.43
C LEU A 177 11.19 0.67 -8.73
N SER A 178 10.93 -0.42 -9.46
CA SER A 178 10.19 -0.43 -10.73
C SER A 178 8.79 -1.01 -10.61
N TYR A 179 8.58 -1.89 -9.62
CA TYR A 179 7.28 -2.48 -9.33
C TYR A 179 7.12 -2.72 -7.83
N LEU A 180 5.91 -2.53 -7.33
CA LEU A 180 5.53 -2.84 -5.96
C LEU A 180 4.06 -3.28 -5.91
N SER A 181 3.79 -4.38 -5.23
CA SER A 181 2.42 -4.76 -4.89
C SER A 181 2.36 -5.37 -3.49
N GLY A 182 1.17 -5.35 -2.88
CA GLY A 182 0.92 -6.00 -1.62
C GLY A 182 -0.55 -5.92 -1.22
N ARG A 183 -1.01 -6.93 -0.49
CA ARG A 183 -2.36 -7.02 0.05
C ARG A 183 -2.31 -6.83 1.57
N PHE A 184 -3.10 -5.90 2.07
CA PHE A 184 -3.18 -5.61 3.50
C PHE A 184 -4.09 -6.62 4.20
N THR A 185 -3.55 -7.32 5.19
CA THR A 185 -4.24 -8.43 5.88
C THR A 185 -4.33 -8.24 7.38
N GLY A 186 -3.60 -7.28 7.93
CA GLY A 186 -3.59 -7.01 9.35
C GLY A 186 -3.24 -5.56 9.68
N GLN A 187 -3.36 -5.22 10.96
CA GLN A 187 -3.08 -3.89 11.48
C GLN A 187 -1.64 -3.81 11.97
N VAL A 188 -0.96 -2.72 11.67
CA VAL A 188 0.35 -2.35 12.23
C VAL A 188 0.14 -1.15 13.12
N PHE A 189 0.83 -1.10 14.24
CA PHE A 189 0.77 0.03 15.16
C PHE A 189 2.10 0.79 15.16
N PRO A 190 2.06 2.12 15.29
CA PRO A 190 3.27 2.91 15.46
C PRO A 190 4.12 2.41 16.64
N GLY A 191 5.40 2.11 16.39
CA GLY A 191 6.33 1.53 17.34
C GLY A 191 6.50 0.01 17.24
N ASP A 192 5.72 -0.68 16.42
CA ASP A 192 5.89 -2.12 16.19
C ASP A 192 7.19 -2.43 15.44
N ASN A 193 7.76 -3.59 15.75
CA ASN A 193 8.80 -4.22 14.95
C ASN A 193 8.14 -5.21 14.01
N LEU A 194 8.58 -5.22 12.76
CA LEU A 194 8.04 -6.06 11.70
C LEU A 194 9.15 -6.96 11.18
N ASP A 195 8.80 -8.21 10.92
CA ASP A 195 9.64 -9.17 10.24
C ASP A 195 9.20 -9.22 8.76
N ILE A 196 10.18 -9.23 7.85
CA ILE A 196 9.92 -9.32 6.42
C ILE A 196 10.55 -10.62 5.93
N SER A 197 9.72 -11.52 5.40
CA SER A 197 10.16 -12.66 4.64
C SER A 197 10.29 -12.25 3.17
N TYR A 198 11.50 -12.33 2.62
CA TYR A 198 11.78 -11.95 1.24
C TYR A 198 12.34 -13.16 0.47
N TRP A 199 11.80 -13.45 -0.70
CA TRP A 199 12.25 -14.53 -1.58
C TRP A 199 12.92 -14.01 -2.84
N SER A 200 13.91 -14.75 -3.31
CA SER A 200 14.52 -14.47 -4.61
C SER A 200 13.44 -14.40 -5.70
N GLY A 201 13.50 -13.37 -6.54
CA GLY A 201 12.44 -13.10 -7.54
C GLY A 201 11.43 -12.04 -7.12
N GLY A 202 11.61 -11.44 -5.92
CA GLY A 202 10.91 -10.23 -5.52
C GLY A 202 9.65 -10.46 -4.71
N LYS A 203 9.29 -11.69 -4.36
CA LYS A 203 8.16 -11.97 -3.47
C LYS A 203 8.51 -11.61 -2.03
N PHE A 204 7.54 -11.11 -1.28
CA PHE A 204 7.72 -10.81 0.14
C PHE A 204 6.41 -10.87 0.92
N GLU A 205 6.54 -11.05 2.22
CA GLU A 205 5.48 -10.88 3.21
C GLU A 205 5.99 -10.04 4.37
N VAL A 206 5.08 -9.38 5.08
CA VAL A 206 5.42 -8.62 6.28
C VAL A 206 4.59 -9.16 7.42
N ASP A 207 5.26 -9.53 8.51
CA ASP A 207 4.66 -10.06 9.71
C ASP A 207 4.85 -9.12 10.89
N ARG A 208 3.87 -9.12 11.75
CA ARG A 208 3.88 -8.49 13.06
C ARG A 208 3.54 -9.55 14.11
N GLU A 209 4.48 -9.85 15.00
CA GLU A 209 4.26 -10.83 16.07
C GLU A 209 3.71 -12.19 15.57
N GLY A 210 4.19 -12.66 14.41
CA GLY A 210 3.75 -13.91 13.78
C GLY A 210 2.42 -13.84 13.04
N GLN A 211 1.85 -12.65 12.89
CA GLN A 211 0.66 -12.42 12.08
C GLN A 211 1.03 -11.65 10.81
N THR A 212 0.72 -12.22 9.65
CA THR A 212 0.94 -11.54 8.36
C THR A 212 0.05 -10.31 8.24
N VAL A 213 0.67 -9.14 8.04
CA VAL A 213 0.02 -7.85 7.88
C VAL A 213 0.08 -7.32 6.45
N VAL A 214 1.08 -7.76 5.66
CA VAL A 214 1.12 -7.60 4.20
C VAL A 214 1.41 -8.95 3.58
N ALA A 215 0.51 -9.44 2.77
CA ALA A 215 0.60 -10.72 2.06
C ALA A 215 0.65 -10.52 0.54
N ASP A 216 1.04 -11.57 -0.17
CA ASP A 216 1.07 -11.62 -1.63
C ASP A 216 1.92 -10.47 -2.22
N GLY A 217 2.94 -10.03 -1.48
CA GLY A 217 3.82 -8.94 -1.85
C GLY A 217 4.74 -9.31 -3.02
N GLU A 218 4.99 -8.32 -3.89
CA GLU A 218 6.01 -8.41 -4.93
C GLU A 218 6.65 -7.04 -5.11
N MET A 219 7.98 -7.00 -5.21
CA MET A 219 8.72 -5.79 -5.55
C MET A 219 9.87 -6.11 -6.51
N LYS A 220 10.18 -5.16 -7.39
CA LYS A 220 11.28 -5.26 -8.34
C LYS A 220 12.06 -3.96 -8.37
N PHE A 221 13.37 -4.08 -8.47
CA PHE A 221 14.28 -2.96 -8.67
C PHE A 221 14.93 -3.07 -10.06
N SER A 222 15.18 -1.94 -10.72
CA SER A 222 15.75 -1.86 -12.07
C SER A 222 17.17 -1.29 -12.06
#